data_6d3c1a045aa8222b5b2136f59d2f0aa8
#
_entry.id   6d3c1a045aa8222b5b2136f59d2f0aa8
#
_cell.length_a   1.000
_cell.length_b   1.000
_cell.length_c   1.000
_cell.angle_alpha   90.00
_cell.angle_beta   90.00
_cell.angle_gamma   90.00
#
_symmetry.space_group_name_H-M   'P 1'
#
loop_
_entity.id
_entity.type
_entity.pdbx_description
1 polymer ?
#
loop_
_entity_poly.entity_id
_entity_poly.type
_entity_poly.pdbx_seq_one_letter_code
_entity_poly.pdbx_strand_id
1 'polypeptide(L)'
;MQTASDVVRLAAVSDLHYSKTSQGSAQALFAQITESADVLLLCGDLTDYGLAEEAKILAKDLAAVGIPVVAVLGNHDYEAGEEREIAKILGDVGVNTLDGDVWEYRHVGFAGVRGFCGGFGRGALGPWGEKIIKDFVHETVQEALKLESALARLTTDRRVVLMHYAPIRGTVEGEPLEIYPFLGSSRLEEPLTRFDVTAVFHGHAHKGAAEGRTATGIPVFNVSYAALKANYPDRPPFRLFDVPMNGAEPADVPSIGERRIGGRRRSDQRASEDSSDGPDKVRSAASSGSDGGSDST
;
A
#
# COMPACT_ATOMS: atom_id res chain seq x y z
N MET A 1 -30.92 18.77 -4.18
CA MET A 1 -29.55 19.08 -3.69
C MET A 1 -29.01 17.77 -3.14
N GLN A 2 -28.07 17.12 -3.83
CA GLN A 2 -27.33 16.00 -3.27
C GLN A 2 -26.50 16.58 -2.11
N THR A 3 -26.72 16.09 -0.90
CA THR A 3 -25.82 16.35 0.23
C THR A 3 -24.43 15.87 -0.19
N ALA A 4 -23.46 16.79 -0.23
CA ALA A 4 -22.08 16.40 -0.45
C ALA A 4 -21.76 15.29 0.57
N SER A 5 -21.25 14.16 0.10
CA SER A 5 -20.80 13.08 0.97
C SER A 5 -19.74 13.65 1.93
N ASP A 6 -19.91 13.44 3.23
CA ASP A 6 -18.91 13.82 4.24
C ASP A 6 -17.61 13.00 4.14
N VAL A 7 -17.46 12.24 3.06
CA VAL A 7 -16.35 11.29 2.82
C VAL A 7 -15.92 11.39 1.37
N VAL A 8 -14.60 11.34 1.12
CA VAL A 8 -14.02 11.08 -0.19
C VAL A 8 -13.56 9.63 -0.20
N ARG A 9 -14.15 8.81 -1.07
CA ARG A 9 -13.80 7.41 -1.20
C ARG A 9 -12.74 7.20 -2.27
N LEU A 10 -11.63 6.60 -1.90
CA LEU A 10 -10.51 6.25 -2.76
C LEU A 10 -10.59 4.78 -3.15
N ALA A 11 -10.28 4.48 -4.41
CA ALA A 11 -9.93 3.12 -4.83
C ALA A 11 -8.47 3.10 -5.23
N ALA A 12 -7.69 2.14 -4.75
CA ALA A 12 -6.26 2.06 -5.04
C ALA A 12 -5.88 0.68 -5.58
N VAL A 13 -5.06 0.66 -6.62
CA VAL A 13 -4.46 -0.54 -7.23
C VAL A 13 -3.11 -0.19 -7.84
N SER A 14 -2.25 -1.19 -8.00
CA SER A 14 -0.90 -1.08 -8.55
C SER A 14 -0.52 -2.34 -9.32
N ASP A 15 0.59 -2.29 -10.03
CA ASP A 15 1.22 -3.44 -10.70
C ASP A 15 0.26 -4.09 -11.72
N LEU A 16 -0.30 -3.26 -12.59
CA LEU A 16 -1.20 -3.69 -13.66
C LEU A 16 -0.46 -4.34 -14.83
N HIS A 17 0.82 -4.01 -15.01
CA HIS A 17 1.72 -4.56 -16.03
C HIS A 17 1.08 -4.66 -17.43
N TYR A 18 0.56 -3.54 -17.90
CA TYR A 18 -0.02 -3.49 -19.25
C TYR A 18 1.04 -3.77 -20.31
N SER A 19 0.81 -4.80 -21.09
CA SER A 19 1.61 -5.17 -22.25
C SER A 19 0.88 -4.82 -23.56
N LYS A 20 1.53 -5.05 -24.70
CA LYS A 20 0.93 -4.84 -26.03
C LYS A 20 -0.33 -5.68 -26.30
N THR A 21 -0.58 -6.72 -25.47
CA THR A 21 -1.73 -7.63 -25.60
C THR A 21 -2.80 -7.44 -24.52
N SER A 22 -2.63 -6.47 -23.60
CA SER A 22 -3.50 -6.27 -22.44
C SER A 22 -4.76 -5.45 -22.71
N GLN A 23 -5.06 -5.09 -23.95
CA GLN A 23 -6.24 -4.25 -24.28
C GLN A 23 -7.52 -4.88 -23.72
N GLY A 24 -8.25 -4.11 -22.91
CA GLY A 24 -9.51 -4.52 -22.30
C GLY A 24 -9.36 -5.39 -21.04
N SER A 25 -8.13 -5.75 -20.64
CA SER A 25 -7.90 -6.68 -19.54
C SER A 25 -8.39 -6.14 -18.17
N ALA A 26 -8.36 -4.82 -17.95
CA ALA A 26 -8.80 -4.18 -16.71
C ALA A 26 -10.14 -3.43 -16.86
N GLN A 27 -10.85 -3.49 -17.97
CA GLN A 27 -12.11 -2.75 -18.15
C GLN A 27 -13.15 -3.10 -17.08
N ALA A 28 -13.32 -4.37 -16.75
CA ALA A 28 -14.25 -4.80 -15.70
C ALA A 28 -13.84 -4.28 -14.31
N LEU A 29 -12.53 -4.23 -14.03
CA LEU A 29 -11.97 -3.67 -12.80
C LEU A 29 -12.25 -2.16 -12.73
N PHE A 30 -11.95 -1.42 -13.78
CA PHE A 30 -12.16 0.04 -13.83
C PHE A 30 -13.64 0.42 -13.78
N ALA A 31 -14.54 -0.38 -14.37
CA ALA A 31 -15.98 -0.18 -14.24
C ALA A 31 -16.44 -0.30 -12.77
N GLN A 32 -16.00 -1.35 -12.06
CA GLN A 32 -16.32 -1.53 -10.64
C GLN A 32 -15.75 -0.41 -9.78
N ILE A 33 -14.52 0.05 -10.06
CA ILE A 33 -13.90 1.18 -9.37
C ILE A 33 -14.71 2.45 -9.59
N THR A 34 -15.09 2.75 -10.84
CA THR A 34 -15.87 3.95 -11.20
C THR A 34 -17.22 4.00 -10.46
N GLU A 35 -17.86 2.84 -10.24
CA GLU A 35 -19.13 2.75 -9.51
C GLU A 35 -18.97 2.88 -7.98
N SER A 36 -17.77 2.62 -7.45
CA SER A 36 -17.56 2.47 -6.01
C SER A 36 -16.70 3.54 -5.36
N ALA A 37 -16.03 4.41 -6.13
CA ALA A 37 -15.10 5.39 -5.59
C ALA A 37 -15.28 6.80 -6.21
N ASP A 38 -14.72 7.80 -5.54
CA ASP A 38 -14.65 9.19 -6.00
C ASP A 38 -13.32 9.50 -6.73
N VAL A 39 -12.23 8.76 -6.41
CA VAL A 39 -10.89 8.93 -6.99
C VAL A 39 -10.23 7.56 -7.13
N LEU A 40 -9.58 7.32 -8.28
CA LEU A 40 -8.73 6.16 -8.53
C LEU A 40 -7.25 6.51 -8.31
N LEU A 41 -6.56 5.70 -7.51
CA LEU A 41 -5.12 5.78 -7.27
C LEU A 41 -4.40 4.62 -7.97
N LEU A 42 -3.41 4.94 -8.80
CA LEU A 42 -2.56 3.96 -9.50
C LEU A 42 -1.13 4.09 -8.96
N CYS A 43 -0.64 3.04 -8.26
CA CYS A 43 0.61 3.12 -7.51
C CYS A 43 1.80 2.45 -8.22
N GLY A 44 1.97 2.72 -9.53
CA GLY A 44 3.13 2.32 -10.33
C GLY A 44 3.02 0.94 -10.99
N ASP A 45 4.02 0.60 -11.78
CA ASP A 45 4.09 -0.56 -12.67
C ASP A 45 2.82 -0.69 -13.52
N LEU A 46 2.54 0.42 -14.21
CA LEU A 46 1.37 0.56 -15.06
C LEU A 46 1.58 -0.17 -16.39
N THR A 47 2.81 -0.13 -16.90
CA THR A 47 3.28 -0.83 -18.09
C THR A 47 4.20 -2.00 -17.71
N ASP A 48 4.39 -2.96 -18.62
CA ASP A 48 5.19 -4.18 -18.35
C ASP A 48 6.68 -3.99 -18.68
N TYR A 49 6.98 -3.27 -19.75
CA TYR A 49 8.35 -3.00 -20.22
C TYR A 49 8.68 -1.51 -20.37
N GLY A 50 7.85 -0.63 -19.85
CA GLY A 50 8.09 0.81 -19.92
C GLY A 50 7.97 1.39 -21.32
N LEU A 51 7.16 0.79 -22.20
CA LEU A 51 7.01 1.21 -23.59
C LEU A 51 5.81 2.14 -23.78
N ALA A 52 5.97 3.20 -24.56
CA ALA A 52 4.89 4.11 -24.92
C ALA A 52 3.68 3.42 -25.59
N GLU A 53 3.92 2.32 -26.34
CA GLU A 53 2.85 1.52 -26.93
C GLU A 53 1.97 0.85 -25.85
N GLU A 54 2.55 0.40 -24.76
CA GLU A 54 1.83 -0.21 -23.63
C GLU A 54 0.99 0.85 -22.90
N ALA A 55 1.56 2.02 -22.69
CA ALA A 55 0.84 3.17 -22.12
C ALA A 55 -0.35 3.59 -22.98
N LYS A 56 -0.25 3.55 -24.32
CA LYS A 56 -1.38 3.84 -25.21
C LYS A 56 -2.52 2.82 -25.08
N ILE A 57 -2.20 1.57 -24.75
CA ILE A 57 -3.21 0.53 -24.52
C ILE A 57 -3.91 0.76 -23.20
N LEU A 58 -3.16 1.01 -22.13
CA LEU A 58 -3.72 1.38 -20.83
C LEU A 58 -4.57 2.66 -20.93
N ALA A 59 -4.10 3.69 -21.61
CA ALA A 59 -4.81 4.95 -21.79
C ALA A 59 -6.19 4.77 -22.45
N LYS A 60 -6.35 3.82 -23.37
CA LYS A 60 -7.66 3.49 -23.97
C LYS A 60 -8.65 2.93 -22.94
N ASP A 61 -8.17 2.08 -22.02
CA ASP A 61 -9.01 1.52 -20.97
C ASP A 61 -9.33 2.57 -19.90
N LEU A 62 -8.36 3.45 -19.55
CA LEU A 62 -8.55 4.55 -18.61
C LEU A 62 -9.46 5.66 -19.13
N ALA A 63 -9.54 5.88 -20.44
CA ALA A 63 -10.44 6.88 -21.04
C ALA A 63 -11.93 6.64 -20.71
N ALA A 64 -12.29 5.42 -20.31
CA ALA A 64 -13.65 5.07 -19.89
C ALA A 64 -13.90 5.30 -18.38
N VAL A 65 -12.87 5.62 -17.59
CA VAL A 65 -12.97 5.87 -16.15
C VAL A 65 -13.59 7.25 -15.92
N GLY A 66 -14.78 7.29 -15.35
CA GLY A 66 -15.56 8.53 -15.17
C GLY A 66 -15.22 9.34 -13.90
N ILE A 67 -14.18 8.94 -13.16
CA ILE A 67 -13.69 9.60 -11.93
C ILE A 67 -12.26 10.08 -12.11
N PRO A 68 -11.78 11.08 -11.35
CA PRO A 68 -10.37 11.49 -11.37
C PRO A 68 -9.41 10.32 -11.13
N VAL A 69 -8.30 10.30 -11.87
CA VAL A 69 -7.23 9.31 -11.73
C VAL A 69 -5.95 10.03 -11.34
N VAL A 70 -5.32 9.55 -10.27
CA VAL A 70 -4.01 10.02 -9.80
C VAL A 70 -3.05 8.84 -9.85
N ALA A 71 -1.86 9.03 -10.40
CA ALA A 71 -0.90 7.97 -10.60
C ALA A 71 0.51 8.37 -10.18
N VAL A 72 1.31 7.39 -9.80
CA VAL A 72 2.78 7.45 -9.84
C VAL A 72 3.27 6.37 -10.78
N LEU A 73 4.48 6.51 -11.31
CA LEU A 73 5.13 5.48 -12.11
C LEU A 73 5.92 4.53 -11.21
N GLY A 74 6.08 3.26 -11.65
CA GLY A 74 6.88 2.25 -10.99
C GLY A 74 8.17 1.95 -11.75
N ASN A 75 8.95 0.97 -11.29
CA ASN A 75 10.23 0.64 -11.92
C ASN A 75 10.08 0.07 -13.35
N HIS A 76 9.02 -0.69 -13.61
CA HIS A 76 8.75 -1.18 -14.96
C HIS A 76 8.46 -0.04 -15.94
N ASP A 77 7.80 1.02 -15.49
CA ASP A 77 7.52 2.19 -16.34
C ASP A 77 8.79 2.96 -16.75
N TYR A 78 9.91 2.76 -16.03
CA TYR A 78 11.23 3.35 -16.32
C TYR A 78 12.15 2.43 -17.13
N GLU A 79 11.78 1.16 -17.38
CA GLU A 79 12.69 0.16 -17.95
C GLU A 79 13.21 0.52 -19.34
N ALA A 80 12.36 1.05 -20.20
CA ALA A 80 12.74 1.48 -21.56
C ALA A 80 13.28 2.92 -21.63
N GLY A 81 13.22 3.71 -20.54
CA GLY A 81 13.60 5.13 -20.53
C GLY A 81 12.59 6.03 -21.25
N GLU A 82 11.35 5.58 -21.41
CA GLU A 82 10.25 6.33 -22.06
C GLU A 82 9.25 6.91 -21.05
N GLU A 83 9.60 6.99 -19.74
CA GLU A 83 8.74 7.40 -18.64
C GLU A 83 8.06 8.76 -18.86
N ARG A 84 8.75 9.69 -19.54
CA ARG A 84 8.17 11.00 -19.88
C ARG A 84 7.06 10.92 -20.92
N GLU A 85 7.26 10.06 -21.93
CA GLU A 85 6.23 9.84 -22.96
C GLU A 85 5.04 9.06 -22.38
N ILE A 86 5.29 8.10 -21.48
CA ILE A 86 4.25 7.37 -20.73
C ILE A 86 3.41 8.37 -19.94
N ALA A 87 4.03 9.23 -19.11
CA ALA A 87 3.33 10.23 -18.33
C ALA A 87 2.51 11.18 -19.18
N LYS A 88 3.04 11.59 -20.35
CA LYS A 88 2.32 12.43 -21.31
C LYS A 88 1.10 11.72 -21.90
N ILE A 89 1.25 10.47 -22.37
CA ILE A 89 0.15 9.66 -22.94
C ILE A 89 -0.98 9.50 -21.90
N LEU A 90 -0.63 9.24 -20.64
CA LEU A 90 -1.59 9.13 -19.56
C LEU A 90 -2.25 10.49 -19.25
N GLY A 91 -1.48 11.58 -19.28
CA GLY A 91 -1.97 12.94 -19.11
C GLY A 91 -2.98 13.35 -20.21
N ASP A 92 -2.75 12.92 -21.45
CA ASP A 92 -3.64 13.21 -22.59
C ASP A 92 -5.06 12.59 -22.41
N VAL A 93 -5.23 11.60 -21.54
CA VAL A 93 -6.52 11.00 -21.15
C VAL A 93 -6.98 11.41 -19.74
N GLY A 94 -6.35 12.42 -19.13
CA GLY A 94 -6.78 13.01 -17.86
C GLY A 94 -6.23 12.37 -16.60
N VAL A 95 -5.19 11.54 -16.71
CA VAL A 95 -4.48 11.00 -15.52
C VAL A 95 -3.52 12.04 -14.97
N ASN A 96 -3.59 12.29 -13.67
CA ASN A 96 -2.66 13.16 -12.95
C ASN A 96 -1.45 12.33 -12.48
N THR A 97 -0.39 12.27 -13.28
CA THR A 97 0.84 11.57 -12.91
C THR A 97 1.70 12.46 -12.03
N LEU A 98 2.04 11.99 -10.81
CA LEU A 98 2.82 12.70 -9.81
C LEU A 98 4.24 12.12 -9.73
N ASP A 99 5.24 13.02 -9.73
CA ASP A 99 6.65 12.70 -9.47
C ASP A 99 7.29 13.79 -8.60
N GLY A 100 6.92 13.82 -7.34
CA GLY A 100 7.22 14.93 -6.43
C GLY A 100 6.23 16.08 -6.57
N ASP A 101 5.15 15.88 -7.32
CA ASP A 101 4.07 16.83 -7.49
C ASP A 101 2.92 16.55 -6.52
N VAL A 102 1.94 17.48 -6.49
CA VAL A 102 0.76 17.39 -5.66
C VAL A 102 -0.50 17.63 -6.50
N TRP A 103 -1.59 17.02 -6.06
CA TRP A 103 -2.92 17.23 -6.62
C TRP A 103 -3.94 17.30 -5.49
N GLU A 104 -5.04 18.01 -5.68
CA GLU A 104 -6.06 18.19 -4.64
C GLU A 104 -7.46 17.90 -5.18
N TYR A 105 -8.27 17.24 -4.34
CA TYR A 105 -9.66 16.96 -4.62
C TYR A 105 -10.51 17.06 -3.36
N ARG A 106 -11.54 17.94 -3.35
CA ARG A 106 -12.45 18.12 -2.21
C ARG A 106 -11.71 18.23 -0.87
N HIS A 107 -10.67 19.08 -0.76
CA HIS A 107 -9.85 19.27 0.44
C HIS A 107 -9.00 18.06 0.88
N VAL A 108 -8.89 17.02 0.07
CA VAL A 108 -7.90 15.96 0.23
C VAL A 108 -6.72 16.28 -0.70
N GLY A 109 -5.53 16.36 -0.13
CA GLY A 109 -4.28 16.55 -0.87
C GLY A 109 -3.61 15.22 -1.15
N PHE A 110 -3.07 15.07 -2.35
CA PHE A 110 -2.34 13.90 -2.80
C PHE A 110 -0.92 14.31 -3.12
N ALA A 111 0.06 13.62 -2.54
CA ALA A 111 1.47 13.74 -2.87
C ALA A 111 1.97 12.41 -3.45
N GLY A 112 2.71 12.46 -4.55
CA GLY A 112 3.17 11.24 -5.22
C GLY A 112 4.65 11.29 -5.55
N VAL A 113 5.33 10.16 -5.36
CA VAL A 113 6.70 9.89 -5.83
C VAL A 113 6.79 8.44 -6.28
N ARG A 114 7.75 8.13 -7.15
CA ARG A 114 8.08 6.73 -7.41
C ARG A 114 8.57 6.05 -6.13
N GLY A 115 9.41 6.71 -5.36
CA GLY A 115 10.21 6.10 -4.33
C GLY A 115 11.42 5.36 -4.90
N PHE A 116 12.19 4.71 -4.04
CA PHE A 116 13.31 3.88 -4.47
C PHE A 116 13.73 2.85 -3.43
N CYS A 117 14.61 1.94 -3.85
CA CYS A 117 15.21 0.86 -3.06
C CYS A 117 16.10 1.39 -1.92
N GLY A 118 16.60 0.51 -1.07
CA GLY A 118 17.60 0.85 -0.05
C GLY A 118 17.52 0.02 1.21
N GLY A 119 16.41 -0.71 1.41
CA GLY A 119 16.23 -1.59 2.56
C GLY A 119 15.72 -0.91 3.81
N PHE A 120 15.52 -1.70 4.87
CA PHE A 120 14.74 -1.30 6.03
C PHE A 120 15.54 -1.37 7.34
N GLY A 121 15.36 -0.37 8.20
CA GLY A 121 15.92 -0.30 9.53
C GLY A 121 17.44 -0.44 9.55
N ARG A 122 17.97 -1.34 10.38
CA ARG A 122 19.43 -1.56 10.50
C ARG A 122 20.05 -2.21 9.26
N GLY A 123 19.24 -2.84 8.40
CA GLY A 123 19.66 -3.44 7.14
C GLY A 123 19.62 -2.48 5.96
N ALA A 124 19.28 -1.21 6.18
CA ALA A 124 19.28 -0.21 5.11
C ALA A 124 20.71 0.06 4.62
N LEU A 125 20.83 0.23 3.29
CA LEU A 125 22.10 0.55 2.64
C LEU A 125 22.57 1.97 3.04
N GLY A 126 23.87 2.09 3.33
CA GLY A 126 24.53 3.37 3.61
C GLY A 126 25.41 3.84 2.45
N PRO A 127 25.74 5.13 2.38
CA PRO A 127 26.51 5.73 1.30
C PRO A 127 28.02 5.53 1.47
N TRP A 128 28.48 4.29 1.55
CA TRP A 128 29.89 3.95 1.68
C TRP A 128 30.37 3.08 0.50
N GLY A 129 31.70 2.94 0.35
CA GLY A 129 32.31 2.13 -0.68
C GLY A 129 32.34 2.82 -2.04
N GLU A 130 32.08 2.08 -3.08
CA GLU A 130 32.18 2.50 -4.47
C GLU A 130 31.14 3.58 -4.84
N LYS A 131 31.50 4.37 -5.85
CA LYS A 131 30.64 5.47 -6.33
C LYS A 131 29.24 5.00 -6.69
N ILE A 132 29.13 3.84 -7.35
CA ILE A 132 27.82 3.30 -7.78
C ILE A 132 26.89 3.01 -6.59
N ILE A 133 27.43 2.52 -5.46
CA ILE A 133 26.64 2.29 -4.24
C ILE A 133 26.21 3.63 -3.63
N LYS A 134 27.09 4.63 -3.65
CA LYS A 134 26.75 5.98 -3.17
C LYS A 134 25.67 6.62 -4.04
N ASP A 135 25.78 6.49 -5.37
CA ASP A 135 24.78 6.99 -6.30
C ASP A 135 23.41 6.31 -6.08
N PHE A 136 23.40 4.98 -5.87
CA PHE A 136 22.21 4.21 -5.56
C PHE A 136 21.52 4.69 -4.26
N VAL A 137 22.29 4.89 -3.18
CA VAL A 137 21.73 5.40 -1.92
C VAL A 137 21.30 6.85 -2.06
N HIS A 138 22.02 7.65 -2.87
CA HIS A 138 21.65 9.04 -3.14
C HIS A 138 20.29 9.14 -3.84
N GLU A 139 19.99 8.26 -4.78
CA GLU A 139 18.67 8.20 -5.44
C GLU A 139 17.56 8.02 -4.40
N THR A 140 17.73 7.10 -3.43
CA THR A 140 16.76 6.91 -2.34
C THR A 140 16.55 8.18 -1.51
N VAL A 141 17.64 8.88 -1.22
CA VAL A 141 17.57 10.15 -0.47
C VAL A 141 16.85 11.22 -1.28
N GLN A 142 17.11 11.31 -2.59
CA GLN A 142 16.42 12.28 -3.47
C GLN A 142 14.92 12.01 -3.55
N GLU A 143 14.50 10.75 -3.65
CA GLU A 143 13.07 10.39 -3.63
C GLU A 143 12.39 10.76 -2.29
N ALA A 144 13.07 10.54 -1.16
CA ALA A 144 12.57 10.96 0.15
C ALA A 144 12.44 12.48 0.28
N LEU A 145 13.44 13.24 -0.19
CA LEU A 145 13.40 14.70 -0.20
C LEU A 145 12.35 15.26 -1.16
N LYS A 146 12.16 14.60 -2.30
CA LYS A 146 11.09 14.91 -3.26
C LYS A 146 9.72 14.77 -2.61
N LEU A 147 9.48 13.67 -1.88
CA LEU A 147 8.26 13.45 -1.11
C LEU A 147 8.07 14.51 -0.02
N GLU A 148 9.12 14.83 0.74
CA GLU A 148 9.07 15.87 1.78
C GLU A 148 8.68 17.23 1.20
N SER A 149 9.28 17.60 0.07
CA SER A 149 8.95 18.83 -0.65
C SER A 149 7.50 18.85 -1.15
N ALA A 150 6.99 17.72 -1.65
CA ALA A 150 5.59 17.60 -2.07
C ALA A 150 4.63 17.78 -0.90
N LEU A 151 4.88 17.07 0.22
CA LEU A 151 4.05 17.17 1.43
C LEU A 151 4.03 18.59 2.02
N ALA A 152 5.16 19.30 1.98
CA ALA A 152 5.26 20.67 2.47
C ALA A 152 4.44 21.68 1.66
N ARG A 153 4.10 21.37 0.40
CA ARG A 153 3.24 22.22 -0.46
C ARG A 153 1.75 22.02 -0.22
N LEU A 154 1.35 20.90 0.36
CA LEU A 154 -0.06 20.62 0.65
C LEU A 154 -0.53 21.45 1.85
N THR A 155 -1.62 22.19 1.65
CA THR A 155 -2.27 22.99 2.71
C THR A 155 -3.56 22.34 3.22
N THR A 156 -3.92 21.18 2.67
CA THR A 156 -5.12 20.43 3.04
C THR A 156 -4.96 19.70 4.37
N ASP A 157 -6.08 19.55 5.10
CA ASP A 157 -6.12 18.84 6.39
C ASP A 157 -5.94 17.32 6.25
N ARG A 158 -6.31 16.78 5.08
CA ARG A 158 -6.17 15.37 4.76
C ARG A 158 -5.13 15.20 3.66
N ARG A 159 -4.09 14.40 3.93
CA ARG A 159 -2.98 14.14 3.01
C ARG A 159 -2.85 12.66 2.74
N VAL A 160 -2.91 12.29 1.49
CA VAL A 160 -2.75 10.92 1.01
C VAL A 160 -1.47 10.83 0.20
N VAL A 161 -0.67 9.81 0.44
CA VAL A 161 0.59 9.60 -0.26
C VAL A 161 0.49 8.38 -1.17
N LEU A 162 0.90 8.58 -2.43
CA LEU A 162 1.10 7.51 -3.42
C LEU A 162 2.60 7.31 -3.63
N MET A 163 3.03 6.07 -3.65
CA MET A 163 4.38 5.70 -4.08
C MET A 163 4.36 4.32 -4.72
N HIS A 164 5.43 3.93 -5.38
CA HIS A 164 5.54 2.57 -5.90
C HIS A 164 6.32 1.67 -4.94
N TYR A 165 7.49 2.11 -4.49
CA TYR A 165 8.30 1.36 -3.53
C TYR A 165 7.77 1.47 -2.10
N ALA A 166 7.92 0.38 -1.32
CA ALA A 166 7.42 0.31 0.05
C ALA A 166 8.18 1.24 1.01
N PRO A 167 7.49 2.04 1.85
CA PRO A 167 8.13 2.88 2.86
C PRO A 167 8.49 2.11 4.15
N ILE A 168 7.84 0.97 4.41
CA ILE A 168 8.00 0.20 5.65
C ILE A 168 8.23 -1.28 5.37
N ARG A 169 8.96 -1.92 6.27
CA ARG A 169 9.22 -3.35 6.20
C ARG A 169 7.94 -4.19 6.30
N GLY A 170 6.97 -3.77 7.12
CA GLY A 170 5.77 -4.56 7.42
C GLY A 170 4.97 -4.94 6.18
N THR A 171 4.97 -4.11 5.13
CA THR A 171 4.22 -4.37 3.89
C THR A 171 5.01 -5.14 2.82
N VAL A 172 6.28 -5.48 3.07
CA VAL A 172 7.06 -6.39 2.22
C VAL A 172 7.22 -7.79 2.85
N GLU A 173 6.69 -8.00 4.05
CA GLU A 173 6.71 -9.31 4.71
C GLU A 173 5.88 -10.31 3.91
N GLY A 174 6.52 -11.44 3.56
CA GLY A 174 6.02 -12.44 2.63
C GLY A 174 6.90 -12.60 1.39
N GLU A 175 7.67 -11.59 1.05
CA GLU A 175 8.70 -11.66 0.01
C GLU A 175 9.97 -12.36 0.54
N PRO A 176 10.85 -12.91 -0.34
CA PRO A 176 12.16 -13.40 0.05
C PRO A 176 13.00 -12.30 0.71
N LEU A 177 13.65 -12.60 1.84
CA LEU A 177 14.46 -11.62 2.58
C LEU A 177 15.59 -11.02 1.74
N GLU A 178 16.12 -11.80 0.81
CA GLU A 178 17.22 -11.43 -0.08
C GLU A 178 16.88 -10.23 -0.99
N ILE A 179 15.61 -10.04 -1.30
CA ILE A 179 15.17 -8.92 -2.17
C ILE A 179 14.63 -7.71 -1.39
N TYR A 180 14.51 -7.76 -0.08
CA TYR A 180 14.01 -6.63 0.73
C TYR A 180 14.71 -5.30 0.43
N PRO A 181 16.04 -5.25 0.22
CA PRO A 181 16.71 -4.00 -0.14
C PRO A 181 16.24 -3.37 -1.46
N PHE A 182 15.63 -4.19 -2.32
CA PHE A 182 15.12 -3.75 -3.63
C PHE A 182 13.62 -3.43 -3.61
N LEU A 183 12.90 -3.76 -2.52
CA LEU A 183 11.44 -3.55 -2.43
C LEU A 183 11.06 -2.18 -1.88
N GLY A 184 11.98 -1.46 -1.29
CA GLY A 184 11.72 -0.15 -0.74
C GLY A 184 12.78 0.32 0.24
N SER A 185 12.45 1.34 1.03
CA SER A 185 13.41 1.92 1.98
C SER A 185 12.71 2.61 3.15
N SER A 186 13.26 2.41 4.37
CA SER A 186 12.86 3.18 5.56
C SER A 186 13.07 4.69 5.42
N ARG A 187 13.88 5.16 4.47
CA ARG A 187 14.06 6.59 4.20
C ARG A 187 12.79 7.24 3.66
N LEU A 188 11.94 6.45 2.97
CA LEU A 188 10.64 6.92 2.49
C LEU A 188 9.63 7.11 3.64
N GLU A 189 9.82 6.44 4.78
CA GLU A 189 9.01 6.64 5.98
C GLU A 189 9.34 7.95 6.70
N GLU A 190 10.59 8.44 6.64
CA GLU A 190 11.04 9.62 7.38
C GLU A 190 10.17 10.87 7.10
N PRO A 191 9.91 11.29 5.84
CA PRO A 191 9.03 12.42 5.58
C PRO A 191 7.58 12.19 6.04
N LEU A 192 7.07 10.96 5.99
CA LEU A 192 5.70 10.65 6.43
C LEU A 192 5.48 10.98 7.90
N THR A 193 6.50 10.79 8.75
CA THR A 193 6.42 11.04 10.19
C THR A 193 6.47 12.51 10.58
N ARG A 194 6.86 13.40 9.64
CA ARG A 194 6.97 14.85 9.88
C ARG A 194 5.72 15.62 9.52
N PHE A 195 4.83 15.00 8.74
CA PHE A 195 3.58 15.60 8.29
C PHE A 195 2.39 14.77 8.78
N ASP A 196 1.25 15.42 8.88
CA ASP A 196 -0.02 14.75 9.22
C ASP A 196 -0.56 14.02 7.98
N VAL A 197 -0.08 12.79 7.75
CA VAL A 197 -0.47 11.94 6.63
C VAL A 197 -1.61 11.02 7.05
N THR A 198 -2.68 11.00 6.28
CA THR A 198 -3.88 10.21 6.53
C THR A 198 -3.69 8.74 6.17
N ALA A 199 -3.08 8.47 5.03
CA ALA A 199 -2.81 7.12 4.53
C ALA A 199 -1.72 7.12 3.45
N VAL A 200 -1.05 5.98 3.29
CA VAL A 200 -0.04 5.74 2.26
C VAL A 200 -0.42 4.51 1.45
N PHE A 201 -0.32 4.62 0.12
CA PHE A 201 -0.56 3.51 -0.81
C PHE A 201 0.69 3.25 -1.64
N HIS A 202 1.07 1.98 -1.77
CA HIS A 202 2.22 1.57 -2.59
C HIS A 202 1.96 0.23 -3.27
N GLY A 203 2.82 -0.14 -4.23
CA GLY A 203 2.82 -1.40 -4.95
C GLY A 203 4.09 -2.21 -4.75
N HIS A 204 4.60 -2.78 -5.83
CA HIS A 204 5.89 -3.43 -5.98
C HIS A 204 6.07 -4.76 -5.22
N ALA A 205 5.64 -4.89 -3.99
CA ALA A 205 5.79 -6.11 -3.19
C ALA A 205 4.64 -7.10 -3.46
N HIS A 206 4.76 -7.89 -4.52
CA HIS A 206 3.68 -8.76 -5.03
C HIS A 206 3.24 -9.86 -4.07
N LYS A 207 4.14 -10.29 -3.16
CA LYS A 207 3.86 -11.29 -2.11
C LYS A 207 3.86 -10.67 -0.72
N GLY A 208 3.96 -9.34 -0.65
CA GLY A 208 3.98 -8.60 0.59
C GLY A 208 2.63 -8.64 1.32
N ALA A 209 2.66 -8.28 2.60
CA ALA A 209 1.45 -8.08 3.38
C ALA A 209 0.68 -6.86 2.83
N ALA A 210 -0.66 -6.98 2.75
CA ALA A 210 -1.50 -5.94 2.18
C ALA A 210 -1.61 -4.69 3.06
N GLU A 211 -1.25 -4.78 4.34
CA GLU A 211 -1.42 -3.71 5.32
C GLU A 211 -0.26 -3.64 6.32
N GLY A 212 0.06 -2.44 6.72
CA GLY A 212 1.03 -2.16 7.78
C GLY A 212 0.81 -0.77 8.37
N ARG A 213 1.68 -0.39 9.30
CA ARG A 213 1.68 0.96 9.87
C ARG A 213 3.10 1.47 10.00
N THR A 214 3.28 2.77 9.80
CA THR A 214 4.53 3.45 10.14
C THR A 214 4.80 3.40 11.64
N ALA A 215 6.00 3.79 12.06
CA ALA A 215 6.36 3.90 13.46
C ALA A 215 5.46 4.89 14.24
N THR A 216 4.86 5.86 13.57
CA THR A 216 3.91 6.83 14.15
C THR A 216 2.44 6.42 14.01
N GLY A 217 2.16 5.23 13.46
CA GLY A 217 0.80 4.68 13.37
C GLY A 217 0.06 5.00 12.07
N ILE A 218 0.66 5.71 11.11
CA ILE A 218 0.03 6.01 9.81
C ILE A 218 -0.22 4.69 9.06
N PRO A 219 -1.45 4.43 8.57
CA PRO A 219 -1.74 3.23 7.81
C PRO A 219 -1.02 3.24 6.46
N VAL A 220 -0.41 2.11 6.11
CA VAL A 220 0.30 1.85 4.85
C VAL A 220 -0.32 0.64 4.18
N PHE A 221 -0.71 0.78 2.92
CA PHE A 221 -1.38 -0.24 2.13
C PHE A 221 -0.54 -0.63 0.93
N ASN A 222 -0.21 -1.90 0.85
CA ASN A 222 0.30 -2.52 -0.36
C ASN A 222 -0.89 -2.89 -1.25
N VAL A 223 -1.04 -2.16 -2.35
CA VAL A 223 -2.15 -2.31 -3.29
C VAL A 223 -1.73 -2.98 -4.59
N SER A 224 -0.60 -3.69 -4.58
CA SER A 224 -0.21 -4.55 -5.70
C SER A 224 -1.35 -5.52 -6.03
N TYR A 225 -1.71 -5.58 -7.31
CA TYR A 225 -2.79 -6.45 -7.81
C TYR A 225 -2.59 -7.90 -7.36
N ALA A 226 -1.35 -8.40 -7.42
CA ALA A 226 -1.02 -9.76 -7.00
C ALA A 226 -1.16 -9.94 -5.48
N ALA A 227 -0.66 -8.99 -4.68
CA ALA A 227 -0.78 -9.04 -3.23
C ALA A 227 -2.25 -8.97 -2.78
N LEU A 228 -3.06 -8.08 -3.37
CA LEU A 228 -4.48 -7.98 -3.05
C LEU A 228 -5.23 -9.27 -3.37
N LYS A 229 -4.97 -9.90 -4.52
CA LYS A 229 -5.56 -11.20 -4.86
C LYS A 229 -5.18 -12.32 -3.89
N ALA A 230 -3.90 -12.33 -3.46
CA ALA A 230 -3.41 -13.36 -2.53
C ALA A 230 -3.98 -13.19 -1.13
N ASN A 231 -4.05 -11.94 -0.63
CA ASN A 231 -4.55 -11.64 0.72
C ASN A 231 -6.08 -11.64 0.81
N TYR A 232 -6.78 -11.32 -0.29
CA TYR A 232 -8.24 -11.17 -0.32
C TYR A 232 -8.85 -11.86 -1.56
N PRO A 233 -8.79 -13.21 -1.67
CA PRO A 233 -9.18 -13.95 -2.88
C PRO A 233 -10.64 -13.76 -3.28
N ASP A 234 -11.53 -13.47 -2.33
CA ASP A 234 -12.95 -13.28 -2.52
C ASP A 234 -13.37 -11.82 -2.83
N ARG A 235 -12.37 -10.91 -2.94
CA ARG A 235 -12.59 -9.48 -3.19
C ARG A 235 -12.03 -9.06 -4.54
N PRO A 236 -12.58 -8.02 -5.17
CA PRO A 236 -11.94 -7.40 -6.32
C PRO A 236 -10.53 -6.90 -5.94
N PRO A 237 -9.53 -6.99 -6.84
CA PRO A 237 -8.14 -6.65 -6.54
C PRO A 237 -7.88 -5.14 -6.58
N PHE A 238 -8.66 -4.38 -5.85
CA PHE A 238 -8.43 -2.98 -5.51
C PHE A 238 -8.88 -2.73 -4.07
N ARG A 239 -8.26 -1.73 -3.45
CA ARG A 239 -8.59 -1.35 -2.08
C ARG A 239 -9.48 -0.13 -2.06
N LEU A 240 -10.56 -0.16 -1.27
CA LEU A 240 -11.37 1.00 -0.96
C LEU A 240 -10.93 1.60 0.38
N PHE A 241 -10.88 2.93 0.43
CA PHE A 241 -10.50 3.67 1.64
C PHE A 241 -11.31 4.98 1.73
N ASP A 242 -12.00 5.18 2.84
CA ASP A 242 -12.79 6.37 3.10
C ASP A 242 -11.99 7.43 3.85
N VAL A 243 -11.85 8.61 3.24
CA VAL A 243 -11.25 9.80 3.85
C VAL A 243 -12.37 10.72 4.33
N PRO A 244 -12.64 10.80 5.64
CA PRO A 244 -13.70 11.66 6.18
C PRO A 244 -13.29 13.14 6.12
N MET A 245 -14.25 14.00 5.76
CA MET A 245 -14.08 15.44 5.60
C MET A 245 -14.36 16.23 6.89
N ASN A 246 -14.99 15.62 7.88
CA ASN A 246 -15.53 16.26 9.08
C ASN A 246 -14.74 15.97 10.37
N GLY A 247 -13.45 15.68 10.28
CA GLY A 247 -12.58 15.41 11.42
C GLY A 247 -12.73 14.01 12.06
N ALA A 248 -13.61 13.15 11.50
CA ALA A 248 -13.67 11.75 11.92
C ALA A 248 -12.41 10.98 11.50
N GLU A 249 -12.16 9.83 12.14
CA GLU A 249 -11.04 8.96 11.75
C GLU A 249 -11.28 8.33 10.37
N PRO A 250 -10.25 8.24 9.53
CA PRO A 250 -10.31 7.54 8.25
C PRO A 250 -10.63 6.05 8.44
N ALA A 251 -11.37 5.47 7.52
CA ALA A 251 -11.79 4.08 7.63
C ALA A 251 -11.48 3.27 6.37
N ASP A 252 -11.00 2.06 6.57
CA ASP A 252 -10.96 1.03 5.54
C ASP A 252 -12.38 0.56 5.23
N VAL A 253 -12.74 0.51 3.96
CA VAL A 253 -14.07 0.09 3.52
C VAL A 253 -13.99 -1.35 3.02
N PRO A 254 -14.72 -2.30 3.60
CA PRO A 254 -14.84 -3.64 3.04
C PRO A 254 -15.32 -3.55 1.60
N SER A 255 -14.61 -4.17 0.67
CA SER A 255 -15.01 -4.18 -0.74
C SER A 255 -16.39 -4.82 -0.92
N ILE A 256 -17.12 -4.34 -1.93
CA ILE A 256 -18.51 -4.71 -2.25
C ILE A 256 -18.66 -6.24 -2.37
N GLY A 257 -19.09 -6.89 -1.31
CA GLY A 257 -19.32 -8.34 -1.19
C GLY A 257 -20.00 -8.72 0.12
N GLU A 258 -19.82 -7.93 1.17
CA GLU A 258 -20.42 -8.16 2.47
C GLU A 258 -21.73 -7.38 2.65
N ARG A 259 -22.78 -7.72 1.89
CA ARG A 259 -24.14 -7.43 2.35
C ARG A 259 -24.38 -8.32 3.58
N ARG A 260 -24.54 -7.69 4.74
CA ARG A 260 -24.90 -8.29 6.00
C ARG A 260 -26.05 -9.31 5.77
N ILE A 261 -25.74 -10.59 5.81
CA ILE A 261 -26.75 -11.60 6.11
C ILE A 261 -27.08 -11.39 7.57
N GLY A 262 -28.28 -10.89 7.82
CA GLY A 262 -28.76 -10.50 9.14
C GLY A 262 -28.63 -11.65 10.14
N GLY A 263 -27.69 -11.55 11.05
CA GLY A 263 -27.59 -12.38 12.22
C GLY A 263 -28.74 -12.06 13.17
N ARG A 264 -29.75 -12.93 13.23
CA ARG A 264 -30.73 -12.94 14.28
C ARG A 264 -29.99 -13.07 15.61
N ARG A 265 -30.12 -12.06 16.46
CA ARG A 265 -29.81 -12.15 17.88
C ARG A 265 -30.67 -13.26 18.49
N ARG A 266 -30.05 -14.31 19.00
CA ARG A 266 -30.67 -15.17 20.00
C ARG A 266 -30.45 -14.49 21.34
N SER A 267 -31.55 -13.99 21.88
CA SER A 267 -31.70 -13.55 23.26
C SER A 267 -31.75 -14.76 24.21
N ASP A 268 -31.02 -14.61 25.30
CA ASP A 268 -31.26 -15.13 26.67
C ASP A 268 -31.83 -16.53 26.83
N GLN A 269 -31.06 -17.37 27.51
CA GLN A 269 -31.57 -18.15 28.63
C GLN A 269 -30.47 -18.35 29.70
N ARG A 270 -30.66 -17.68 30.85
CA ARG A 270 -30.05 -18.02 32.10
C ARG A 270 -30.68 -19.31 32.63
N ALA A 271 -29.90 -20.22 33.15
CA ALA A 271 -30.30 -21.13 34.20
C ALA A 271 -29.09 -21.37 35.12
N SER A 272 -29.34 -21.09 36.34
CA SER A 272 -28.58 -21.28 37.54
C SER A 272 -28.54 -22.73 37.99
N GLU A 273 -27.63 -23.03 38.89
CA GLU A 273 -27.55 -24.10 39.92
C GLU A 273 -26.24 -24.83 39.82
N ASP A 274 -25.51 -24.94 40.78
CA ASP A 274 -25.33 -24.88 42.23
C ASP A 274 -24.46 -26.09 42.65
N SER A 275 -23.58 -25.77 43.58
CA SER A 275 -23.00 -26.58 44.65
C SER A 275 -22.06 -27.77 44.40
N SER A 276 -20.98 -27.63 45.07
CA SER A 276 -20.36 -28.45 46.09
C SER A 276 -19.26 -29.41 45.71
N ASP A 277 -18.27 -29.23 46.41
CA ASP A 277 -17.44 -30.04 47.30
C ASP A 277 -16.04 -30.41 46.84
N GLY A 278 -15.07 -29.96 47.59
CA GLY A 278 -13.69 -30.48 47.61
C GLY A 278 -13.59 -31.71 48.51
N PRO A 279 -12.47 -32.11 49.09
CA PRO A 279 -11.06 -31.82 48.82
C PRO A 279 -10.16 -33.09 48.81
N ASP A 280 -8.85 -32.90 48.70
CA ASP A 280 -7.78 -33.60 49.42
C ASP A 280 -6.81 -34.55 48.72
N LYS A 281 -5.55 -34.26 49.04
CA LYS A 281 -4.36 -35.07 49.25
C LYS A 281 -3.43 -35.37 48.05
N VAL A 282 -2.29 -34.69 48.06
CA VAL A 282 -1.00 -34.92 48.70
C VAL A 282 -0.24 -36.20 48.25
N ARG A 283 0.97 -35.98 47.81
CA ARG A 283 2.30 -36.62 48.01
C ARG A 283 3.06 -36.73 46.69
N SER A 284 4.16 -36.03 46.55
CA SER A 284 5.55 -36.21 47.06
C SER A 284 6.28 -37.42 46.46
N ALA A 285 7.41 -37.08 45.90
CA ALA A 285 8.74 -37.65 45.98
C ALA A 285 9.42 -37.57 44.59
N ALA A 286 10.47 -36.80 44.38
CA ALA A 286 11.85 -36.89 44.86
C ALA A 286 12.61 -38.08 44.25
N SER A 287 13.63 -37.71 43.57
CA SER A 287 15.04 -38.12 43.65
C SER A 287 15.60 -38.33 42.24
N SER A 288 16.59 -37.56 41.91
CA SER A 288 18.04 -37.73 42.14
C SER A 288 18.74 -38.59 41.07
N GLY A 289 19.82 -38.03 40.62
CA GLY A 289 21.07 -38.68 40.30
C GLY A 289 21.53 -38.36 38.87
N SER A 290 22.41 -37.42 38.68
CA SER A 290 23.88 -37.49 38.73
C SER A 290 24.51 -38.14 37.52
N ASP A 291 25.37 -37.34 36.97
CA ASP A 291 26.77 -37.55 36.67
C ASP A 291 27.21 -37.95 35.28
N GLY A 292 28.23 -37.23 34.91
CA GLY A 292 29.45 -37.66 34.25
C GLY A 292 29.45 -37.40 32.74
N GLY A 293 30.23 -36.52 32.21
CA GLY A 293 31.65 -36.37 32.28
C GLY A 293 32.19 -36.27 30.88
N SER A 294 32.96 -35.21 30.61
CA SER A 294 34.21 -35.14 29.84
C SER A 294 34.26 -35.84 28.49
N ASP A 295 34.77 -35.30 27.45
CA ASP A 295 36.02 -34.62 27.13
C ASP A 295 36.26 -34.70 25.62
N SER A 296 36.92 -33.67 25.12
CA SER A 296 37.89 -33.66 23.99
C SER A 296 37.48 -34.21 22.61
N THR A 297 37.48 -33.46 21.64
CA THR A 297 38.56 -32.89 20.77
C THR A 297 38.00 -31.82 19.85
#